data_f41162f60c2e50a47fd31f219778481e
#
_entry.id   f41162f60c2e50a47fd31f219778481e
#
_cell.length_a   1.000
_cell.length_b   1.000
_cell.length_c   1.000
_cell.angle_alpha   90.00
_cell.angle_beta   90.00
_cell.angle_gamma   90.00
#
_symmetry.space_group_name_H-M   'P 1'
#
loop_
_entity.id
_entity.type
_entity.pdbx_description
1 polymer ?
#
loop_
_entity_poly.entity_id
_entity_poly.type
_entity_poly.pdbx_seq_one_letter_code
_entity_poly.pdbx_strand_id
1 'polypeptide(L)'
;MGTQPERGSAAASAWGRHHAVVVGAGMGGLACALSLAQRGLQVTVVDAADQPGGKMRPLAVGSAMIDSGPTVFTMRWVFEQLFAECGASFSERVACDPLGILARHGWRDQASRLDLHASPQDSQSAIAAFSSAAEARRFGAFCAEAKRLYRHLEGPYIRSERPQAMSLMRDLGPGGLLALTGLGPFRSLWHCLSRRFDDPRLQQLFARYATYCGASPWQAPATLMLIAQVEMDGVWSVRGGMARLAQAVADLASERGVALRYGAPVSKILVEGGRARGVRLEDGQTLRADTVVFNGDANALATGLLGPQVKASVPPRRRAARSLSAMTWSVLAPTSGWPLTRHNVFFDRHYRSEFDDIFGRDQFPRQPTVYVCAQDRGDDGLHTQRQTPERSGRDHPAERLLVLVNAPACGDESTTPSPTREQEMQSCQAKTFELLQSCGLEVHRQEGLERRTTPWVFEARYPATGGSLYGSATHGWLSSFRRGSSQTAIPGLFLAGGSVHPGPGVPMATMSGRLAAATVMAHLDSTSRSGRVVISGGISTRSAMTAVTP
;
A
#
# COMPACT_ATOMS: atom_id res chain seq x y z
N MET A 1 -11.50 -24.95 42.48
CA MET A 1 -12.68 -24.38 41.83
C MET A 1 -12.73 -22.91 42.19
N GLY A 2 -12.26 -22.04 41.36
CA GLY A 2 -12.28 -20.58 41.52
C GLY A 2 -12.65 -19.99 40.16
N THR A 3 -13.89 -19.52 40.09
CA THR A 3 -14.47 -18.87 38.91
C THR A 3 -13.78 -17.54 38.67
N GLN A 4 -13.11 -17.38 37.50
CA GLN A 4 -12.67 -16.09 37.01
C GLN A 4 -13.88 -15.25 36.57
N PRO A 5 -13.95 -13.96 36.87
CA PRO A 5 -15.04 -13.12 36.44
C PRO A 5 -14.93 -12.76 34.95
N GLU A 6 -16.02 -12.98 34.23
CA GLU A 6 -16.27 -12.52 32.87
C GLU A 6 -16.16 -10.99 32.75
N ARG A 7 -14.99 -10.46 32.39
CA ARG A 7 -14.78 -9.02 32.12
C ARG A 7 -15.09 -8.62 30.66
N GLY A 8 -15.64 -9.52 29.83
CA GLY A 8 -15.88 -9.27 28.41
C GLY A 8 -17.25 -8.67 28.04
N SER A 9 -18.29 -8.88 28.86
CA SER A 9 -19.68 -8.60 28.44
C SER A 9 -20.15 -7.15 28.67
N ALA A 10 -19.66 -6.46 29.71
CA ALA A 10 -20.14 -5.12 30.03
C ALA A 10 -19.54 -3.98 29.16
N ALA A 11 -18.33 -4.17 28.61
CA ALA A 11 -17.70 -3.17 27.74
C ALA A 11 -18.32 -3.18 26.31
N ALA A 12 -18.74 -4.32 25.82
CA ALA A 12 -19.38 -4.44 24.50
C ALA A 12 -20.72 -3.66 24.41
N SER A 13 -21.45 -3.50 25.50
CA SER A 13 -22.73 -2.78 25.54
C SER A 13 -22.59 -1.25 25.48
N ALA A 14 -21.45 -0.69 25.85
CA ALA A 14 -21.25 0.77 25.88
C ALA A 14 -21.07 1.37 24.48
N TRP A 15 -20.47 0.63 23.55
CA TRP A 15 -20.14 1.08 22.19
C TRP A 15 -21.21 0.70 21.15
N GLY A 16 -22.08 -0.25 21.42
CA GLY A 16 -23.12 -0.74 20.50
C GLY A 16 -24.13 0.33 20.05
N ARG A 17 -24.10 1.52 20.66
CA ARG A 17 -24.90 2.68 20.25
C ARG A 17 -24.19 3.57 19.22
N HIS A 18 -22.88 3.40 19.01
CA HIS A 18 -22.12 4.21 18.07
C HIS A 18 -22.03 3.53 16.72
N HIS A 19 -22.29 4.31 15.68
CA HIS A 19 -22.22 3.86 14.29
C HIS A 19 -21.04 4.53 13.56
N ALA A 20 -20.22 3.73 12.91
CA ALA A 20 -19.14 4.16 12.03
C ALA A 20 -19.45 3.78 10.57
N VAL A 21 -19.32 4.74 9.67
CA VAL A 21 -19.35 4.46 8.22
C VAL A 21 -17.91 4.52 7.68
N VAL A 22 -17.50 3.44 7.02
CA VAL A 22 -16.20 3.34 6.33
C VAL A 22 -16.45 3.45 4.83
N VAL A 23 -15.84 4.44 4.19
CA VAL A 23 -15.94 4.68 2.76
C VAL A 23 -14.74 4.07 2.05
N GLY A 24 -14.96 2.98 1.33
CA GLY A 24 -13.96 2.21 0.60
C GLY A 24 -13.62 0.88 1.26
N ALA A 25 -13.89 -0.23 0.57
CA ALA A 25 -13.58 -1.61 0.96
C ALA A 25 -12.16 -2.06 0.51
N GLY A 26 -11.21 -1.14 0.39
CA GLY A 26 -9.78 -1.48 0.26
C GLY A 26 -9.24 -2.00 1.60
N MET A 27 -8.01 -2.54 1.60
CA MET A 27 -7.43 -3.19 2.78
C MET A 27 -7.42 -2.32 4.04
N GLY A 28 -7.17 -1.02 3.90
CA GLY A 28 -7.21 -0.09 5.04
C GLY A 28 -8.62 0.05 5.62
N GLY A 29 -9.64 0.18 4.75
CA GLY A 29 -11.04 0.29 5.17
C GLY A 29 -11.55 -0.99 5.81
N LEU A 30 -11.28 -2.15 5.22
CA LEU A 30 -11.67 -3.46 5.76
C LEU A 30 -11.02 -3.72 7.12
N ALA A 31 -9.71 -3.47 7.24
CA ALA A 31 -9.00 -3.62 8.52
C ALA A 31 -9.51 -2.67 9.60
N CYS A 32 -9.85 -1.42 9.23
CA CYS A 32 -10.47 -0.46 10.13
C CYS A 32 -11.85 -0.93 10.59
N ALA A 33 -12.70 -1.34 9.64
CA ALA A 33 -14.05 -1.82 9.92
C ALA A 33 -14.06 -3.03 10.85
N LEU A 34 -13.21 -4.03 10.54
CA LEU A 34 -13.05 -5.22 11.36
C LEU A 34 -12.57 -4.86 12.79
N SER A 35 -11.58 -3.98 12.90
CA SER A 35 -11.04 -3.53 14.19
C SER A 35 -12.06 -2.73 15.03
N LEU A 36 -12.95 -1.96 14.40
CA LEU A 36 -14.02 -1.22 15.07
C LEU A 36 -15.15 -2.17 15.53
N ALA A 37 -15.57 -3.09 14.66
CA ALA A 37 -16.59 -4.07 15.00
C ALA A 37 -16.15 -4.98 16.16
N GLN A 38 -14.89 -5.42 16.18
CA GLN A 38 -14.31 -6.20 17.28
C GLN A 38 -14.34 -5.42 18.62
N ARG A 39 -14.35 -4.09 18.58
CA ARG A 39 -14.50 -3.21 19.78
C ARG A 39 -15.97 -2.87 20.10
N GLY A 40 -16.92 -3.47 19.38
CA GLY A 40 -18.36 -3.39 19.65
C GLY A 40 -19.10 -2.22 18.98
N LEU A 41 -18.51 -1.52 18.00
CA LEU A 41 -19.23 -0.51 17.22
C LEU A 41 -20.10 -1.19 16.16
N GLN A 42 -21.22 -0.54 15.82
CA GLN A 42 -21.91 -0.84 14.56
C GLN A 42 -21.09 -0.25 13.40
N VAL A 43 -20.82 -1.04 12.36
CA VAL A 43 -19.98 -0.61 11.26
C VAL A 43 -20.66 -0.93 9.93
N THR A 44 -20.72 0.08 9.05
CA THR A 44 -21.13 -0.10 7.65
C THR A 44 -19.96 0.31 6.75
N VAL A 45 -19.54 -0.60 5.86
CA VAL A 45 -18.58 -0.31 4.79
C VAL A 45 -19.37 -0.07 3.51
N VAL A 46 -19.05 1.00 2.78
CA VAL A 46 -19.61 1.29 1.45
C VAL A 46 -18.47 1.40 0.44
N ASP A 47 -18.64 0.79 -0.74
CA ASP A 47 -17.68 0.90 -1.84
C ASP A 47 -18.38 1.05 -3.17
N ALA A 48 -17.80 1.84 -4.07
CA ALA A 48 -18.28 2.01 -5.44
C ALA A 48 -18.09 0.76 -6.30
N ALA A 49 -17.09 -0.08 -5.96
CA ALA A 49 -16.85 -1.35 -6.63
C ALA A 49 -17.87 -2.42 -6.19
N ASP A 50 -17.99 -3.46 -7.00
CA ASP A 50 -18.85 -4.63 -6.76
C ASP A 50 -18.21 -5.70 -5.86
N GLN A 51 -16.94 -5.54 -5.49
CA GLN A 51 -16.15 -6.48 -4.71
C GLN A 51 -15.12 -5.79 -3.82
N PRO A 52 -14.66 -6.46 -2.73
CA PRO A 52 -13.64 -5.91 -1.84
C PRO A 52 -12.25 -5.93 -2.47
N GLY A 53 -11.33 -5.14 -1.88
CA GLY A 53 -9.90 -5.20 -2.18
C GLY A 53 -9.32 -3.90 -2.73
N GLY A 54 -10.13 -3.04 -3.33
CA GLY A 54 -9.67 -1.77 -3.89
C GLY A 54 -8.62 -2.00 -4.98
N LYS A 55 -7.34 -1.70 -4.71
CA LYS A 55 -6.23 -1.90 -5.66
C LYS A 55 -5.84 -3.38 -5.84
N MET A 56 -6.19 -4.27 -4.91
CA MET A 56 -6.04 -5.73 -5.06
C MET A 56 -7.23 -6.29 -5.85
N ARG A 57 -7.15 -6.19 -7.15
CA ARG A 57 -8.25 -6.57 -8.05
C ARG A 57 -7.76 -7.55 -9.11
N PRO A 58 -8.53 -8.58 -9.45
CA PRO A 58 -8.32 -9.37 -10.65
C PRO A 58 -8.97 -8.70 -11.87
N LEU A 59 -8.47 -9.00 -13.05
CA LEU A 59 -9.07 -8.66 -14.33
C LEU A 59 -9.33 -9.92 -15.14
N ALA A 60 -10.50 -9.99 -15.77
CA ALA A 60 -10.81 -11.06 -16.72
C ALA A 60 -10.05 -10.82 -18.03
N VAL A 61 -9.30 -11.83 -18.48
CA VAL A 61 -8.56 -11.86 -19.75
C VAL A 61 -8.76 -13.23 -20.37
N GLY A 62 -9.51 -13.31 -21.48
CA GLY A 62 -9.98 -14.60 -22.00
C GLY A 62 -10.77 -15.34 -20.92
N SER A 63 -10.45 -16.59 -20.70
CA SER A 63 -11.05 -17.46 -19.66
C SER A 63 -10.39 -17.32 -18.28
N ALA A 64 -9.32 -16.52 -18.14
CA ALA A 64 -8.53 -16.42 -16.90
C ALA A 64 -8.80 -15.13 -16.12
N MET A 65 -8.72 -15.24 -14.78
CA MET A 65 -8.66 -14.10 -13.87
C MET A 65 -7.20 -13.84 -13.51
N ILE A 66 -6.70 -12.63 -13.81
CA ILE A 66 -5.32 -12.22 -13.60
C ILE A 66 -5.26 -11.13 -12.53
N ASP A 67 -4.50 -11.33 -11.45
CA ASP A 67 -4.23 -10.29 -10.46
C ASP A 67 -3.57 -9.08 -11.14
N SER A 68 -4.22 -7.92 -11.04
CA SER A 68 -3.84 -6.70 -11.77
C SER A 68 -3.57 -5.53 -10.82
N GLY A 69 -3.15 -5.83 -9.61
CA GLY A 69 -2.77 -4.91 -8.55
C GLY A 69 -1.45 -5.32 -7.91
N PRO A 70 -1.27 -5.10 -6.60
CA PRO A 70 -0.10 -5.58 -5.88
C PRO A 70 -0.03 -7.11 -5.90
N THR A 71 1.15 -7.65 -6.21
CA THR A 71 1.40 -9.09 -6.36
C THR A 71 2.39 -9.64 -5.35
N VAL A 72 3.14 -8.77 -4.67
CA VAL A 72 4.13 -9.16 -3.65
C VAL A 72 3.48 -9.14 -2.27
N PHE A 73 3.38 -10.30 -1.64
CA PHE A 73 2.84 -10.43 -0.28
C PHE A 73 3.96 -10.58 0.74
N THR A 74 4.12 -9.58 1.59
CA THR A 74 5.12 -9.51 2.67
C THR A 74 4.47 -9.19 4.00
N MET A 75 5.24 -9.17 5.09
CA MET A 75 4.77 -8.80 6.44
C MET A 75 3.49 -9.55 6.84
N ARG A 76 3.47 -10.84 6.60
CA ARG A 76 2.33 -11.73 6.88
C ARG A 76 1.83 -11.60 8.32
N TRP A 77 2.73 -11.32 9.27
CA TRP A 77 2.42 -11.10 10.69
C TRP A 77 1.36 -10.00 10.93
N VAL A 78 1.24 -9.00 10.03
CA VAL A 78 0.22 -7.93 10.14
C VAL A 78 -1.18 -8.53 10.05
N PHE A 79 -1.36 -9.50 9.17
CA PHE A 79 -2.63 -10.17 8.95
C PHE A 79 -2.89 -11.23 10.02
N GLU A 80 -1.87 -11.98 10.41
CA GLU A 80 -1.96 -12.94 11.52
C GLU A 80 -2.44 -12.25 12.80
N GLN A 81 -1.88 -11.08 13.12
CA GLN A 81 -2.32 -10.29 14.27
C GLN A 81 -3.76 -9.78 14.12
N LEU A 82 -4.14 -9.27 12.93
CA LEU A 82 -5.49 -8.78 12.69
C LEU A 82 -6.53 -9.89 12.88
N PHE A 83 -6.26 -11.09 12.36
CA PHE A 83 -7.15 -12.23 12.50
C PHE A 83 -7.20 -12.74 13.94
N ALA A 84 -6.05 -12.86 14.60
CA ALA A 84 -5.95 -13.31 16.00
C ALA A 84 -6.70 -12.37 16.96
N GLU A 85 -6.60 -11.06 16.78
CA GLU A 85 -7.37 -10.06 17.56
C GLU A 85 -8.89 -10.25 17.40
N CYS A 86 -9.32 -10.84 16.29
CA CYS A 86 -10.71 -11.17 16.02
C CYS A 86 -11.07 -12.62 16.38
N GLY A 87 -10.19 -13.36 17.07
CA GLY A 87 -10.42 -14.74 17.46
C GLY A 87 -10.48 -15.71 16.26
N ALA A 88 -9.74 -15.44 15.19
CA ALA A 88 -9.66 -16.25 13.98
C ALA A 88 -8.21 -16.58 13.61
N SER A 89 -8.00 -17.68 12.89
CA SER A 89 -6.70 -18.09 12.36
C SER A 89 -6.56 -17.61 10.92
N PHE A 90 -5.49 -16.84 10.65
CA PHE A 90 -5.17 -16.40 9.29
C PHE A 90 -4.86 -17.59 8.37
N SER A 91 -4.06 -18.53 8.83
CA SER A 91 -3.62 -19.69 8.04
C SER A 91 -4.74 -20.68 7.68
N GLU A 92 -5.84 -20.70 8.44
CA GLU A 92 -7.03 -21.51 8.12
C GLU A 92 -7.85 -20.88 6.99
N ARG A 93 -7.76 -19.57 6.80
CA ARG A 93 -8.59 -18.82 5.84
C ARG A 93 -7.85 -18.41 4.57
N VAL A 94 -6.54 -18.23 4.66
CA VAL A 94 -5.70 -17.78 3.55
C VAL A 94 -4.51 -18.73 3.42
N ALA A 95 -4.57 -19.60 2.43
CA ALA A 95 -3.45 -20.46 2.08
C ALA A 95 -2.35 -19.65 1.40
N CYS A 96 -1.14 -19.69 1.96
CA CYS A 96 0.03 -18.98 1.44
C CYS A 96 1.23 -19.91 1.41
N ASP A 97 1.95 -19.89 0.30
CA ASP A 97 3.19 -20.63 0.12
C ASP A 97 4.38 -19.66 0.21
N PRO A 98 5.42 -19.94 1.02
CA PRO A 98 6.62 -19.11 1.04
C PRO A 98 7.38 -19.26 -0.29
N LEU A 99 7.99 -18.18 -0.76
CA LEU A 99 8.84 -18.20 -1.94
C LEU A 99 10.30 -18.38 -1.52
N GLY A 100 11.02 -19.33 -2.11
CA GLY A 100 12.45 -19.52 -1.92
C GLY A 100 13.27 -18.53 -2.76
N ILE A 101 12.79 -18.20 -3.98
CA ILE A 101 13.32 -17.13 -4.82
C ILE A 101 12.40 -15.91 -4.69
N LEU A 102 12.92 -14.84 -4.10
CA LEU A 102 12.18 -13.58 -3.90
C LEU A 102 11.91 -12.87 -5.22
N ALA A 103 12.94 -12.77 -6.08
CA ALA A 103 12.82 -12.25 -7.43
C ALA A 103 14.03 -12.67 -8.30
N ARG A 104 13.80 -12.85 -9.59
CA ARG A 104 14.81 -13.06 -10.62
C ARG A 104 15.05 -11.79 -11.41
N HIS A 105 16.31 -11.44 -11.64
CA HIS A 105 16.72 -10.19 -12.25
C HIS A 105 17.49 -10.45 -13.55
N GLY A 106 17.17 -9.68 -14.59
CA GLY A 106 17.84 -9.68 -15.89
C GLY A 106 18.22 -8.26 -16.32
N TRP A 107 19.24 -8.14 -17.16
CA TRP A 107 19.73 -6.87 -17.71
C TRP A 107 19.79 -6.97 -19.23
N ARG A 108 19.47 -5.85 -19.90
CA ARG A 108 19.50 -5.75 -21.36
C ARG A 108 20.80 -6.33 -21.95
N ASP A 109 20.65 -7.18 -22.94
CA ASP A 109 21.75 -7.80 -23.70
C ASP A 109 22.76 -8.60 -22.83
N GLN A 110 22.32 -9.10 -21.68
CA GLN A 110 23.12 -9.95 -20.82
C GLN A 110 22.46 -11.32 -20.66
N ALA A 111 23.23 -12.38 -20.90
CA ALA A 111 22.76 -13.75 -20.65
C ALA A 111 22.72 -14.10 -19.16
N SER A 112 23.46 -13.34 -18.33
CA SER A 112 23.53 -13.58 -16.90
C SER A 112 22.27 -13.07 -16.19
N ARG A 113 21.81 -13.85 -15.21
CA ARG A 113 20.67 -13.53 -14.34
C ARG A 113 21.09 -13.63 -12.89
N LEU A 114 20.39 -12.90 -12.02
CA LEU A 114 20.61 -12.95 -10.58
C LEU A 114 19.30 -13.26 -9.87
N ASP A 115 19.30 -14.33 -9.08
CA ASP A 115 18.21 -14.66 -8.17
C ASP A 115 18.52 -14.11 -6.78
N LEU A 116 17.58 -13.36 -6.20
CA LEU A 116 17.54 -13.11 -4.77
C LEU A 116 16.71 -14.19 -4.10
N HIS A 117 17.28 -14.84 -3.11
CA HIS A 117 16.67 -15.92 -2.35
C HIS A 117 16.15 -15.42 -1.00
N ALA A 118 15.19 -16.13 -0.41
CA ALA A 118 14.75 -15.91 0.96
C ALA A 118 15.89 -16.17 1.98
N SER A 119 16.80 -17.10 1.66
CA SER A 119 18.03 -17.32 2.39
C SER A 119 19.09 -16.26 2.04
N PRO A 120 19.55 -15.44 3.01
CA PRO A 120 20.63 -14.48 2.76
C PRO A 120 21.93 -15.14 2.29
N GLN A 121 22.21 -16.37 2.73
CA GLN A 121 23.38 -17.13 2.36
C GLN A 121 23.33 -17.54 0.90
N ASP A 122 22.16 -18.01 0.42
CA ASP A 122 21.98 -18.39 -0.97
C ASP A 122 22.05 -17.16 -1.89
N SER A 123 21.49 -16.03 -1.47
CA SER A 123 21.64 -14.73 -2.15
C SER A 123 23.11 -14.28 -2.21
N GLN A 124 23.89 -14.46 -1.13
CA GLN A 124 25.33 -14.17 -1.15
C GLN A 124 26.08 -15.05 -2.15
N SER A 125 25.77 -16.35 -2.18
CA SER A 125 26.38 -17.31 -3.11
C SER A 125 26.02 -16.93 -4.56
N ALA A 126 24.76 -16.59 -4.84
CA ALA A 126 24.31 -16.13 -6.14
C ALA A 126 25.03 -14.85 -6.58
N ILE A 127 25.17 -13.86 -5.69
CA ILE A 127 25.88 -12.60 -5.96
C ILE A 127 27.39 -12.86 -6.18
N ALA A 128 28.00 -13.76 -5.42
CA ALA A 128 29.40 -14.12 -5.62
C ALA A 128 29.66 -14.70 -7.03
N ALA A 129 28.76 -15.56 -7.49
CA ALA A 129 28.82 -16.16 -8.84
C ALA A 129 28.48 -15.15 -9.94
N PHE A 130 27.53 -14.24 -9.70
CA PHE A 130 27.08 -13.24 -10.64
C PHE A 130 28.08 -12.09 -10.84
N SER A 131 28.72 -11.65 -9.79
CA SER A 131 29.60 -10.49 -9.76
C SER A 131 30.95 -10.79 -9.13
N SER A 132 31.03 -10.87 -7.80
CA SER A 132 32.27 -11.19 -7.08
C SER A 132 32.03 -11.55 -5.63
N ALA A 133 33.01 -12.24 -5.01
CA ALA A 133 33.01 -12.50 -3.56
C ALA A 133 33.05 -11.19 -2.72
N ALA A 134 33.61 -10.10 -3.26
CA ALA A 134 33.62 -8.80 -2.61
C ALA A 134 32.19 -8.22 -2.54
N GLU A 135 31.44 -8.27 -3.64
CA GLU A 135 30.05 -7.83 -3.67
C GLU A 135 29.15 -8.67 -2.77
N ALA A 136 29.37 -9.98 -2.71
CA ALA A 136 28.65 -10.87 -1.78
C ALA A 136 28.86 -10.47 -0.30
N ARG A 137 30.11 -10.11 0.09
CA ARG A 137 30.39 -9.60 1.45
C ARG A 137 29.69 -8.25 1.70
N ARG A 138 29.71 -7.35 0.71
CA ARG A 138 29.00 -6.06 0.78
C ARG A 138 27.51 -6.25 0.93
N PHE A 139 26.92 -7.20 0.23
CA PHE A 139 25.51 -7.56 0.38
C PHE A 139 25.21 -8.06 1.81
N GLY A 140 26.05 -8.91 2.39
CA GLY A 140 25.88 -9.34 3.77
C GLY A 140 25.89 -8.17 4.78
N ALA A 141 26.79 -7.19 4.58
CA ALA A 141 26.84 -5.98 5.40
C ALA A 141 25.59 -5.09 5.20
N PHE A 142 25.13 -4.96 3.96
CA PHE A 142 23.89 -4.24 3.61
C PHE A 142 22.66 -4.86 4.29
N CYS A 143 22.52 -6.20 4.28
CA CYS A 143 21.44 -6.90 4.96
C CYS A 143 21.46 -6.69 6.47
N ALA A 144 22.65 -6.78 7.08
CA ALA A 144 22.80 -6.55 8.51
C ALA A 144 22.40 -5.12 8.91
N GLU A 145 22.72 -4.13 8.09
CA GLU A 145 22.33 -2.73 8.29
C GLU A 145 20.82 -2.53 8.09
N ALA A 146 20.21 -3.10 7.03
CA ALA A 146 18.77 -3.05 6.78
C ALA A 146 17.99 -3.67 7.94
N LYS A 147 18.46 -4.80 8.48
CA LYS A 147 17.86 -5.47 9.65
C LYS A 147 17.91 -4.61 10.90
N ARG A 148 19.05 -3.96 11.18
CA ARG A 148 19.16 -3.03 12.32
C ARG A 148 18.20 -1.87 12.18
N LEU A 149 18.15 -1.27 11.00
CA LEU A 149 17.27 -0.14 10.70
C LEU A 149 15.79 -0.52 10.86
N TYR A 150 15.38 -1.67 10.33
CA TYR A 150 14.02 -2.18 10.45
C TYR A 150 13.62 -2.34 11.93
N ARG A 151 14.47 -2.99 12.75
CA ARG A 151 14.20 -3.19 14.18
C ARG A 151 14.02 -1.87 14.95
N HIS A 152 14.79 -0.85 14.61
CA HIS A 152 14.67 0.46 15.24
C HIS A 152 13.43 1.23 14.79
N LEU A 153 12.96 1.05 13.56
CA LEU A 153 11.85 1.82 12.99
C LEU A 153 10.49 1.11 13.11
N GLU A 154 10.44 -0.20 13.25
CA GLU A 154 9.17 -0.95 13.29
C GLU A 154 8.23 -0.43 14.39
N GLY A 155 8.68 -0.42 15.63
CA GLY A 155 7.89 0.04 16.79
C GLY A 155 7.51 1.52 16.70
N PRO A 156 8.51 2.42 16.78
CA PRO A 156 8.24 3.85 16.94
C PRO A 156 7.75 4.54 15.66
N TYR A 157 7.92 3.92 14.47
CA TYR A 157 7.44 4.49 13.21
C TYR A 157 6.26 3.70 12.63
N ILE A 158 6.42 2.42 12.31
CA ILE A 158 5.40 1.64 11.57
C ILE A 158 4.16 1.41 12.44
N ARG A 159 4.33 1.13 13.73
CA ARG A 159 3.24 0.84 14.69
C ARG A 159 2.70 2.07 15.41
N SER A 160 3.29 3.25 15.21
CA SER A 160 2.87 4.49 15.87
C SER A 160 1.71 5.16 15.15
N GLU A 161 0.73 5.69 15.89
CA GLU A 161 -0.39 6.46 15.31
C GLU A 161 0.05 7.80 14.72
N ARG A 162 1.07 8.41 15.32
CA ARG A 162 1.62 9.72 14.92
C ARG A 162 3.13 9.77 15.13
N PRO A 163 3.93 9.21 14.23
CA PRO A 163 5.37 9.32 14.37
C PRO A 163 5.78 10.80 14.17
N GLN A 164 6.32 11.40 15.21
CA GLN A 164 6.93 12.73 15.14
C GLN A 164 8.45 12.56 15.10
N ALA A 165 9.14 13.37 14.31
CA ALA A 165 10.60 13.28 14.20
C ALA A 165 11.30 13.44 15.56
N MET A 166 10.79 14.34 16.42
CA MET A 166 11.32 14.55 17.78
C MET A 166 11.06 13.37 18.72
N SER A 167 9.85 12.81 18.73
CA SER A 167 9.56 11.63 19.55
C SER A 167 10.33 10.41 19.05
N LEU A 168 10.43 10.25 17.72
CA LEU A 168 11.24 9.18 17.14
C LEU A 168 12.71 9.26 17.56
N MET A 169 13.33 10.44 17.53
CA MET A 169 14.71 10.62 17.98
C MET A 169 14.88 10.23 19.46
N ARG A 170 13.91 10.56 20.32
CA ARG A 170 13.92 10.14 21.73
C ARG A 170 13.75 8.63 21.89
N ASP A 171 12.81 8.03 21.15
CA ASP A 171 12.42 6.62 21.29
C ASP A 171 13.45 5.68 20.65
N LEU A 172 14.21 6.16 19.65
CA LEU A 172 15.33 5.44 19.04
C LEU A 172 16.53 5.25 19.98
N GLY A 173 16.69 6.13 20.97
CA GLY A 173 17.85 6.12 21.85
C GLY A 173 19.20 6.30 21.13
N PRO A 174 20.34 6.20 21.85
CA PRO A 174 21.67 6.43 21.26
C PRO A 174 22.01 5.47 20.11
N GLY A 175 21.63 4.21 20.23
CA GLY A 175 21.92 3.18 19.20
C GLY A 175 21.14 3.39 17.89
N GLY A 176 19.86 3.78 17.97
CA GLY A 176 19.05 4.10 16.81
C GLY A 176 19.47 5.41 16.14
N LEU A 177 19.86 6.40 16.94
CA LEU A 177 20.41 7.65 16.43
C LEU A 177 21.72 7.42 15.67
N LEU A 178 22.61 6.56 16.20
CA LEU A 178 23.85 6.15 15.53
C LEU A 178 23.56 5.41 14.21
N ALA A 179 22.55 4.53 14.19
CA ALA A 179 22.14 3.84 12.97
C ALA A 179 21.62 4.82 11.89
N LEU A 180 20.84 5.84 12.27
CA LEU A 180 20.39 6.88 11.35
C LEU A 180 21.51 7.81 10.88
N THR A 181 22.45 8.20 11.76
CA THR A 181 23.59 9.06 11.41
C THR A 181 24.56 8.33 10.48
N GLY A 182 24.73 7.01 10.63
CA GLY A 182 25.53 6.17 9.73
C GLY A 182 25.01 6.16 8.29
N LEU A 183 23.69 6.28 8.11
CA LEU A 183 23.07 6.42 6.77
C LEU A 183 23.26 7.82 6.18
N GLY A 184 23.56 8.83 6.99
CA GLY A 184 23.52 10.23 6.62
C GLY A 184 22.07 10.69 6.39
N PRO A 185 21.45 11.40 7.35
CA PRO A 185 20.00 11.67 7.36
C PRO A 185 19.49 12.42 6.12
N PHE A 186 20.39 13.07 5.37
CA PHE A 186 20.07 13.84 4.16
C PHE A 186 20.43 13.13 2.84
N ARG A 187 20.95 11.88 2.90
CA ARG A 187 21.39 11.18 1.69
C ARG A 187 20.26 10.41 1.04
N SER A 188 20.26 10.41 -0.30
CA SER A 188 19.32 9.58 -1.07
C SER A 188 19.69 8.11 -1.00
N LEU A 189 18.70 7.25 -1.29
CA LEU A 189 18.90 5.80 -1.40
C LEU A 189 19.99 5.47 -2.42
N TRP A 190 19.96 6.11 -3.61
CA TRP A 190 20.97 5.92 -4.64
C TRP A 190 22.38 6.25 -4.14
N HIS A 191 22.56 7.40 -3.48
CA HIS A 191 23.86 7.78 -2.92
C HIS A 191 24.39 6.73 -1.93
N CYS A 192 23.51 6.19 -1.10
CA CYS A 192 23.90 5.15 -0.15
C CYS A 192 24.28 3.83 -0.84
N LEU A 193 23.55 3.44 -1.88
CA LEU A 193 23.81 2.19 -2.61
C LEU A 193 25.08 2.27 -3.45
N SER A 194 25.33 3.41 -4.11
CA SER A 194 26.55 3.62 -4.91
C SER A 194 27.84 3.62 -4.09
N ARG A 195 27.76 3.80 -2.78
CA ARG A 195 28.90 3.65 -1.85
C ARG A 195 29.04 2.25 -1.24
N ARG A 196 27.99 1.43 -1.35
CA ARG A 196 27.98 0.07 -0.78
C ARG A 196 28.30 -1.00 -1.81
N PHE A 197 27.93 -0.80 -3.04
CA PHE A 197 28.16 -1.73 -4.13
C PHE A 197 28.97 -1.05 -5.23
N ASP A 198 29.97 -1.73 -5.76
CA ASP A 198 30.73 -1.25 -6.93
C ASP A 198 30.04 -1.71 -8.22
N ASP A 199 29.38 -2.88 -8.22
CA ASP A 199 28.65 -3.37 -9.39
C ASP A 199 27.37 -2.53 -9.62
N PRO A 200 27.26 -1.80 -10.75
CA PRO A 200 26.11 -0.95 -11.05
C PRO A 200 24.79 -1.73 -11.16
N ARG A 201 24.84 -3.01 -11.47
CA ARG A 201 23.65 -3.87 -11.54
C ARG A 201 23.04 -4.11 -10.16
N LEU A 202 23.89 -4.28 -9.13
CA LEU A 202 23.43 -4.39 -7.75
C LEU A 202 22.91 -3.04 -7.23
N GLN A 203 23.53 -1.92 -7.64
CA GLN A 203 23.00 -0.59 -7.34
C GLN A 203 21.59 -0.41 -7.91
N GLN A 204 21.35 -0.76 -9.18
CA GLN A 204 20.03 -0.72 -9.81
C GLN A 204 19.02 -1.61 -9.09
N LEU A 205 19.40 -2.85 -8.79
CA LEU A 205 18.54 -3.85 -8.15
C LEU A 205 17.98 -3.32 -6.84
N PHE A 206 18.86 -2.87 -5.92
CA PHE A 206 18.44 -2.39 -4.59
C PHE A 206 17.83 -0.98 -4.63
N ALA A 207 18.18 -0.15 -5.62
CA ALA A 207 17.55 1.15 -5.83
C ALA A 207 16.06 1.04 -6.19
N ARG A 208 15.64 -0.08 -6.80
CA ARG A 208 14.23 -0.35 -7.12
C ARG A 208 13.32 -0.31 -5.89
N TYR A 209 13.83 -0.51 -4.68
CA TYR A 209 13.02 -0.40 -3.47
C TYR A 209 12.38 0.99 -3.28
N ALA A 210 12.93 2.06 -3.87
CA ALA A 210 12.28 3.37 -3.89
C ALA A 210 10.91 3.34 -4.57
N THR A 211 10.72 2.52 -5.60
CA THR A 211 9.47 2.43 -6.35
C THR A 211 8.34 1.79 -5.55
N TYR A 212 8.63 0.99 -4.52
CA TYR A 212 7.61 0.46 -3.59
C TYR A 212 6.92 1.56 -2.78
N CYS A 213 7.58 2.71 -2.64
CA CYS A 213 7.02 3.91 -2.02
C CYS A 213 6.70 5.01 -3.06
N GLY A 214 6.68 4.64 -4.34
CA GLY A 214 6.32 5.54 -5.44
C GLY A 214 7.31 6.67 -5.66
N ALA A 215 8.61 6.46 -5.42
CA ALA A 215 9.65 7.48 -5.42
C ALA A 215 10.80 7.17 -6.38
N SER A 216 11.54 8.22 -6.77
CA SER A 216 12.83 8.10 -7.44
C SER A 216 13.93 7.73 -6.44
N PRO A 217 14.82 6.77 -6.72
CA PRO A 217 15.95 6.43 -5.84
C PRO A 217 16.89 7.60 -5.56
N TRP A 218 16.99 8.57 -6.48
CA TRP A 218 17.82 9.78 -6.31
C TRP A 218 17.23 10.79 -5.33
N GLN A 219 15.92 10.70 -5.06
CA GLN A 219 15.19 11.59 -4.15
C GLN A 219 14.65 10.89 -2.90
N ALA A 220 14.49 9.58 -2.95
CA ALA A 220 14.04 8.76 -1.84
C ALA A 220 15.07 8.75 -0.70
N PRO A 221 14.65 8.76 0.58
CA PRO A 221 15.58 8.69 1.70
C PRO A 221 16.25 7.30 1.77
N ALA A 222 17.50 7.28 2.24
CA ALA A 222 18.28 6.05 2.41
C ALA A 222 17.62 5.02 3.34
N THR A 223 16.76 5.47 4.25
CA THR A 223 15.98 4.59 5.15
C THR A 223 15.12 3.57 4.42
N LEU A 224 14.77 3.79 3.13
CA LEU A 224 14.02 2.81 2.33
C LEU A 224 14.80 1.52 2.06
N MET A 225 16.10 1.44 2.36
CA MET A 225 16.85 0.18 2.36
C MET A 225 16.24 -0.87 3.32
N LEU A 226 15.46 -0.45 4.33
CA LEU A 226 14.74 -1.38 5.22
C LEU A 226 13.80 -2.33 4.47
N ILE A 227 13.35 -1.97 3.25
CA ILE A 227 12.50 -2.83 2.42
C ILE A 227 13.21 -4.14 2.07
N ALA A 228 14.54 -4.13 1.95
CA ALA A 228 15.32 -5.35 1.79
C ALA A 228 15.08 -6.34 2.96
N GLN A 229 15.04 -5.84 4.21
CA GLN A 229 14.72 -6.67 5.36
C GLN A 229 13.27 -7.19 5.32
N VAL A 230 12.33 -6.36 4.89
CA VAL A 230 10.91 -6.78 4.76
C VAL A 230 10.77 -7.94 3.78
N GLU A 231 11.48 -7.93 2.65
CA GLU A 231 11.48 -9.05 1.70
C GLU A 231 12.20 -10.29 2.26
N MET A 232 13.33 -10.09 2.95
CA MET A 232 14.07 -11.19 3.57
C MET A 232 13.36 -11.86 4.75
N ASP A 233 12.46 -11.13 5.43
CA ASP A 233 11.58 -11.71 6.45
C ASP A 233 10.51 -12.62 5.83
N GLY A 234 10.39 -12.62 4.52
CA GLY A 234 9.58 -13.51 3.72
C GLY A 234 8.69 -12.81 2.69
N VAL A 235 8.60 -13.45 1.55
CA VAL A 235 7.63 -13.18 0.49
C VAL A 235 6.80 -14.43 0.30
N TRP A 236 5.50 -14.28 0.21
CA TRP A 236 4.56 -15.40 0.03
C TRP A 236 3.75 -15.26 -1.24
N SER A 237 3.38 -16.38 -1.79
CA SER A 237 2.34 -16.51 -2.81
C SER A 237 1.01 -16.79 -2.12
N VAL A 238 -0.04 -16.04 -2.43
CA VAL A 238 -1.41 -16.31 -1.97
C VAL A 238 -2.08 -17.25 -2.97
N ARG A 239 -2.53 -18.41 -2.53
CA ARG A 239 -3.27 -19.35 -3.38
C ARG A 239 -4.60 -18.73 -3.83
N GLY A 240 -4.85 -18.74 -5.12
CA GLY A 240 -6.01 -18.07 -5.73
C GLY A 240 -5.86 -16.56 -5.92
N GLY A 241 -4.66 -16.01 -5.68
CA GLY A 241 -4.30 -14.62 -5.94
C GLY A 241 -4.54 -13.67 -4.77
N MET A 242 -4.05 -12.44 -4.93
CA MET A 242 -4.10 -11.42 -3.88
C MET A 242 -5.52 -10.98 -3.51
N ALA A 243 -6.47 -11.07 -4.45
CA ALA A 243 -7.87 -10.75 -4.16
C ALA A 243 -8.49 -11.65 -3.08
N ARG A 244 -8.01 -12.91 -2.95
CA ARG A 244 -8.45 -13.85 -1.88
C ARG A 244 -8.10 -13.32 -0.48
N LEU A 245 -6.98 -12.61 -0.34
CA LEU A 245 -6.62 -11.98 0.93
C LEU A 245 -7.65 -10.91 1.34
N ALA A 246 -8.07 -10.05 0.38
CA ALA A 246 -9.08 -9.04 0.64
C ALA A 246 -10.44 -9.66 0.96
N GLN A 247 -10.82 -10.71 0.23
CA GLN A 247 -12.06 -11.44 0.45
C GLN A 247 -12.08 -12.07 1.85
N ALA A 248 -10.98 -12.71 2.29
CA ALA A 248 -10.91 -13.32 3.62
C ALA A 248 -11.07 -12.29 4.76
N VAL A 249 -10.53 -11.07 4.58
CA VAL A 249 -10.74 -9.99 5.56
C VAL A 249 -12.19 -9.50 5.52
N ALA A 250 -12.81 -9.39 4.34
CA ALA A 250 -14.20 -8.99 4.18
C ALA A 250 -15.16 -10.03 4.79
N ASP A 251 -14.90 -11.31 4.54
CA ASP A 251 -15.71 -12.42 5.10
C ASP A 251 -15.65 -12.38 6.64
N LEU A 252 -14.44 -12.25 7.21
CA LEU A 252 -14.28 -12.14 8.66
C LEU A 252 -14.98 -10.89 9.22
N ALA A 253 -14.91 -9.76 8.50
CA ALA A 253 -15.61 -8.52 8.90
C ALA A 253 -17.14 -8.74 8.92
N SER A 254 -17.69 -9.40 7.89
CA SER A 254 -19.11 -9.76 7.84
C SER A 254 -19.51 -10.69 8.99
N GLU A 255 -18.72 -11.72 9.29
CA GLU A 255 -18.93 -12.61 10.44
C GLU A 255 -18.91 -11.88 11.80
N ARG A 256 -18.21 -10.75 11.89
CA ARG A 256 -18.15 -9.87 13.06
C ARG A 256 -19.23 -8.77 13.04
N GLY A 257 -20.23 -8.90 12.14
CA GLY A 257 -21.39 -8.00 12.09
C GLY A 257 -21.16 -6.70 11.30
N VAL A 258 -20.09 -6.58 10.52
CA VAL A 258 -19.90 -5.45 9.61
C VAL A 258 -20.87 -5.57 8.44
N ALA A 259 -21.66 -4.53 8.19
CA ALA A 259 -22.50 -4.43 7.00
C ALA A 259 -21.65 -4.01 5.80
N LEU A 260 -21.47 -4.89 4.80
CA LEU A 260 -20.72 -4.60 3.57
C LEU A 260 -21.70 -4.24 2.44
N ARG A 261 -21.53 -3.08 1.82
CA ARG A 261 -22.37 -2.56 0.74
C ARG A 261 -21.50 -2.19 -0.45
N TYR A 262 -21.49 -3.05 -1.44
CA TYR A 262 -20.81 -2.87 -2.72
C TYR A 262 -21.74 -2.19 -3.74
N GLY A 263 -21.17 -1.63 -4.82
CA GLY A 263 -21.94 -0.86 -5.81
C GLY A 263 -22.65 0.35 -5.19
N ALA A 264 -22.10 0.91 -4.11
CA ALA A 264 -22.69 2.00 -3.34
C ALA A 264 -21.74 3.22 -3.28
N PRO A 265 -21.55 3.93 -4.40
CA PRO A 265 -20.66 5.08 -4.47
C PRO A 265 -21.15 6.23 -3.60
N VAL A 266 -20.21 6.85 -2.86
CA VAL A 266 -20.48 7.99 -1.98
C VAL A 266 -20.32 9.29 -2.77
N SER A 267 -21.40 10.08 -2.85
CA SER A 267 -21.38 11.39 -3.50
C SER A 267 -20.97 12.52 -2.55
N LYS A 268 -21.22 12.36 -1.22
CA LYS A 268 -20.94 13.43 -0.25
C LYS A 268 -20.72 12.90 1.16
N ILE A 269 -19.75 13.48 1.87
CA ILE A 269 -19.64 13.37 3.33
C ILE A 269 -20.48 14.50 3.96
N LEU A 270 -21.36 14.14 4.87
CA LEU A 270 -22.25 15.06 5.56
C LEU A 270 -21.51 15.72 6.73
N VAL A 271 -21.43 17.04 6.71
CA VAL A 271 -20.84 17.85 7.80
C VAL A 271 -21.90 18.76 8.37
N GLU A 272 -22.20 18.60 9.65
CA GLU A 272 -23.20 19.37 10.38
C GLU A 272 -22.59 19.88 11.68
N GLY A 273 -22.74 21.17 11.97
CA GLY A 273 -22.11 21.79 13.13
C GLY A 273 -20.59 21.62 13.16
N GLY A 274 -19.93 21.61 11.99
CA GLY A 274 -18.48 21.43 11.85
C GLY A 274 -17.98 20.00 12.11
N ARG A 275 -18.86 18.99 12.21
CA ARG A 275 -18.52 17.58 12.46
C ARG A 275 -19.06 16.67 11.36
N ALA A 276 -18.34 15.61 11.05
CA ALA A 276 -18.87 14.56 10.17
C ALA A 276 -20.03 13.81 10.86
N ARG A 277 -21.11 13.58 10.11
CA ARG A 277 -22.36 12.98 10.59
C ARG A 277 -22.89 11.88 9.70
N GLY A 278 -22.09 11.39 8.77
CA GLY A 278 -22.46 10.33 7.85
C GLY A 278 -22.08 10.64 6.42
N VAL A 279 -22.69 9.90 5.50
CA VAL A 279 -22.45 10.04 4.06
C VAL A 279 -23.78 10.04 3.30
N ARG A 280 -23.77 10.59 2.08
CA ARG A 280 -24.83 10.42 1.09
C ARG A 280 -24.28 9.60 -0.07
N LEU A 281 -25.02 8.59 -0.48
CA LEU A 281 -24.73 7.79 -1.65
C LEU A 281 -25.20 8.49 -2.93
N GLU A 282 -24.76 8.02 -4.09
CA GLU A 282 -25.20 8.58 -5.39
C GLU A 282 -26.68 8.32 -5.68
N ASP A 283 -27.26 7.22 -5.15
CA ASP A 283 -28.69 6.93 -5.21
C ASP A 283 -29.58 7.85 -4.35
N GLY A 284 -28.94 8.80 -3.63
CA GLY A 284 -29.60 9.73 -2.72
C GLY A 284 -29.78 9.22 -1.29
N GLN A 285 -29.55 7.95 -1.01
CA GLN A 285 -29.66 7.39 0.34
C GLN A 285 -28.64 8.05 1.29
N THR A 286 -29.08 8.34 2.49
CA THR A 286 -28.24 8.90 3.55
C THR A 286 -27.97 7.85 4.63
N LEU A 287 -26.69 7.64 4.93
CA LEU A 287 -26.23 6.82 6.06
C LEU A 287 -25.72 7.76 7.15
N ARG A 288 -26.48 7.87 8.24
CA ARG A 288 -26.07 8.64 9.42
C ARG A 288 -25.05 7.85 10.24
N ALA A 289 -24.06 8.54 10.80
CA ALA A 289 -23.02 7.93 11.62
C ALA A 289 -22.42 8.94 12.59
N ASP A 290 -21.88 8.43 13.71
CA ASP A 290 -21.12 9.23 14.67
C ASP A 290 -19.72 9.56 14.15
N THR A 291 -19.17 8.66 13.31
CA THR A 291 -17.85 8.80 12.68
C THR A 291 -17.84 8.29 11.25
N VAL A 292 -17.01 8.94 10.41
CA VAL A 292 -16.76 8.54 9.03
C VAL A 292 -15.27 8.28 8.85
N VAL A 293 -14.91 7.10 8.32
CA VAL A 293 -13.53 6.78 7.94
C VAL A 293 -13.44 6.73 6.42
N PHE A 294 -12.63 7.58 5.84
CA PHE A 294 -12.42 7.62 4.39
C PHE A 294 -11.16 6.84 4.02
N ASN A 295 -11.32 5.76 3.25
CA ASN A 295 -10.25 4.88 2.77
C ASN A 295 -9.92 5.09 1.28
N GLY A 296 -10.26 6.24 0.73
CA GLY A 296 -9.77 6.70 -0.57
C GLY A 296 -8.46 7.47 -0.45
N ASP A 297 -8.01 8.10 -1.54
CA ASP A 297 -6.88 9.01 -1.45
C ASP A 297 -7.30 10.31 -0.75
N ALA A 298 -6.51 10.75 0.25
CA ALA A 298 -6.80 11.95 1.02
C ALA A 298 -6.99 13.21 0.14
N ASN A 299 -6.35 13.26 -1.05
CA ASN A 299 -6.50 14.36 -1.97
C ASN A 299 -7.93 14.50 -2.54
N ALA A 300 -8.71 13.42 -2.56
CA ALA A 300 -10.13 13.49 -2.97
C ALA A 300 -10.96 14.37 -2.02
N LEU A 301 -10.62 14.41 -0.72
CA LEU A 301 -11.21 15.35 0.22
C LEU A 301 -10.76 16.79 -0.09
N ALA A 302 -9.46 17.00 -0.27
CA ALA A 302 -8.88 18.33 -0.53
C ALA A 302 -9.41 18.98 -1.82
N THR A 303 -9.70 18.18 -2.86
CA THR A 303 -10.31 18.68 -4.09
C THR A 303 -11.82 18.98 -3.95
N GLY A 304 -12.46 18.47 -2.88
CA GLY A 304 -13.89 18.62 -2.64
C GLY A 304 -14.75 17.63 -3.43
N LEU A 305 -14.18 16.53 -3.90
CA LEU A 305 -14.90 15.47 -4.60
C LEU A 305 -16.09 14.94 -3.78
N LEU A 306 -15.93 14.89 -2.47
CA LEU A 306 -16.99 14.45 -1.53
C LEU A 306 -17.71 15.62 -0.84
N GLY A 307 -17.78 16.76 -1.50
CA GLY A 307 -18.48 17.97 -1.07
C GLY A 307 -17.54 19.11 -0.65
N PRO A 308 -17.99 20.37 -0.78
CA PRO A 308 -17.14 21.53 -0.51
C PRO A 308 -16.74 21.67 0.96
N GLN A 309 -17.55 21.15 1.88
CA GLN A 309 -17.32 21.24 3.33
C GLN A 309 -16.11 20.46 3.79
N VAL A 310 -15.67 19.41 3.05
CA VAL A 310 -14.51 18.59 3.41
C VAL A 310 -13.19 19.08 2.83
N LYS A 311 -13.20 20.11 1.96
CA LYS A 311 -11.97 20.64 1.33
C LYS A 311 -10.88 21.01 2.33
N ALA A 312 -11.26 21.65 3.43
CA ALA A 312 -10.32 22.09 4.45
C ALA A 312 -9.92 20.99 5.45
N SER A 313 -10.43 19.75 5.29
CA SER A 313 -10.15 18.67 6.23
C SER A 313 -8.71 18.16 6.15
N VAL A 314 -8.08 18.29 5.00
CA VAL A 314 -6.70 17.89 4.72
C VAL A 314 -6.02 18.87 3.75
N PRO A 315 -4.70 19.03 3.81
CA PRO A 315 -3.99 19.88 2.85
C PRO A 315 -4.03 19.29 1.43
N PRO A 316 -4.17 20.14 0.39
CA PRO A 316 -4.16 19.68 -0.99
C PRO A 316 -2.76 19.20 -1.41
N ARG A 317 -2.71 18.19 -2.27
CA ARG A 317 -1.48 17.67 -2.85
C ARG A 317 -1.17 18.37 -4.17
N ARG A 318 0.04 18.92 -4.31
CA ARG A 318 0.54 19.44 -5.59
C ARG A 318 0.83 18.28 -6.55
N ARG A 319 0.64 18.48 -7.85
CA ARG A 319 0.94 17.47 -8.89
C ARG A 319 2.38 16.96 -8.79
N ALA A 320 3.36 17.85 -8.64
CA ALA A 320 4.78 17.50 -8.49
C ALA A 320 5.11 16.65 -7.24
N ALA A 321 4.19 16.55 -6.28
CA ALA A 321 4.35 15.71 -5.09
C ALA A 321 3.66 14.34 -5.23
N ARG A 322 3.05 14.04 -6.37
CA ARG A 322 2.42 12.73 -6.63
C ARG A 322 3.48 11.64 -6.73
N SER A 323 3.15 10.47 -6.26
CA SER A 323 3.96 9.27 -6.45
C SER A 323 3.86 8.78 -7.90
N LEU A 324 4.67 7.78 -8.22
CA LEU A 324 4.54 7.03 -9.48
C LEU A 324 3.09 6.56 -9.69
N SER A 325 2.66 6.60 -10.95
CA SER A 325 1.62 5.76 -11.51
C SER A 325 2.27 4.51 -12.13
N ALA A 326 1.50 3.75 -12.88
CA ALA A 326 2.01 2.63 -13.67
C ALA A 326 1.26 2.52 -15.00
N MET A 327 1.89 1.84 -15.96
CA MET A 327 1.20 1.21 -17.07
C MET A 327 1.39 -0.30 -16.94
N THR A 328 0.27 -1.04 -16.97
CA THR A 328 0.29 -2.49 -16.78
C THR A 328 -0.44 -3.21 -17.90
N TRP A 329 0.03 -4.41 -18.20
CA TRP A 329 -0.63 -5.36 -19.09
C TRP A 329 -0.90 -6.65 -18.32
N SER A 330 -2.16 -7.00 -18.19
CA SER A 330 -2.59 -8.33 -17.76
C SER A 330 -2.71 -9.17 -19.01
N VAL A 331 -1.87 -10.19 -19.13
CA VAL A 331 -1.69 -10.96 -20.37
C VAL A 331 -1.88 -12.45 -20.07
N LEU A 332 -2.65 -13.11 -20.94
CA LEU A 332 -2.72 -14.57 -20.99
C LEU A 332 -1.98 -15.04 -22.25
N ALA A 333 -0.75 -15.53 -22.08
CA ALA A 333 0.10 -15.87 -23.21
C ALA A 333 1.10 -16.99 -22.88
N PRO A 334 1.50 -17.82 -23.86
CA PRO A 334 2.70 -18.64 -23.76
C PRO A 334 3.95 -17.77 -23.66
N THR A 335 4.97 -18.26 -22.95
CA THR A 335 6.28 -17.62 -22.86
C THR A 335 7.38 -18.60 -23.25
N SER A 336 8.52 -18.08 -23.74
CA SER A 336 9.69 -18.87 -24.08
C SER A 336 11.00 -18.14 -23.78
N GLY A 337 12.09 -18.88 -23.80
CA GLY A 337 13.46 -18.37 -23.65
C GLY A 337 13.87 -18.15 -22.19
N TRP A 338 13.40 -17.09 -21.54
CA TRP A 338 13.75 -16.79 -20.16
C TRP A 338 13.03 -17.72 -19.16
N PRO A 339 13.74 -18.35 -18.21
CA PRO A 339 13.13 -19.21 -17.20
C PRO A 339 12.46 -18.37 -16.11
N LEU A 340 11.20 -18.00 -16.31
CA LEU A 340 10.44 -17.21 -15.36
C LEU A 340 10.33 -17.89 -14.00
N THR A 341 10.48 -17.09 -12.93
CA THR A 341 9.97 -17.38 -11.59
C THR A 341 8.70 -16.56 -11.35
N ARG A 342 8.12 -16.59 -10.15
CA ARG A 342 6.93 -15.79 -9.85
C ARG A 342 7.17 -14.30 -10.05
N HIS A 343 8.29 -13.76 -9.56
CA HIS A 343 8.66 -12.35 -9.68
C HIS A 343 9.93 -12.20 -10.51
N ASN A 344 9.86 -11.40 -11.55
CA ASN A 344 10.99 -11.15 -12.45
C ASN A 344 11.11 -9.64 -12.69
N VAL A 345 12.34 -9.14 -12.74
CA VAL A 345 12.63 -7.73 -12.99
C VAL A 345 13.68 -7.62 -14.09
N PHE A 346 13.40 -6.77 -15.06
CA PHE A 346 14.28 -6.56 -16.21
C PHE A 346 14.71 -5.09 -16.23
N PHE A 347 16.02 -4.87 -16.30
CA PHE A 347 16.63 -3.54 -16.24
C PHE A 347 17.20 -3.14 -17.60
N ASP A 348 16.96 -1.86 -17.97
CA ASP A 348 17.65 -1.22 -19.07
C ASP A 348 19.00 -0.63 -18.61
N ARG A 349 19.86 -0.22 -19.59
CA ARG A 349 21.21 0.28 -19.34
C ARG A 349 21.21 1.62 -18.59
N HIS A 350 20.29 2.52 -18.90
CA HIS A 350 20.24 3.90 -18.39
C HIS A 350 19.12 4.09 -17.35
N TYR A 351 19.27 3.44 -16.21
CA TYR A 351 18.27 3.40 -15.15
C TYR A 351 17.75 4.77 -14.69
N ARG A 352 18.63 5.79 -14.66
CA ARG A 352 18.23 7.13 -14.23
C ARG A 352 17.22 7.78 -15.19
N SER A 353 17.32 7.49 -16.48
CA SER A 353 16.47 8.10 -17.50
C SER A 353 14.97 7.86 -17.26
N GLU A 354 14.61 6.69 -16.69
CA GLU A 354 13.22 6.37 -16.30
C GLU A 354 12.65 7.43 -15.34
N PHE A 355 13.40 7.79 -14.31
CA PHE A 355 12.93 8.72 -13.28
C PHE A 355 13.03 10.18 -13.72
N ASP A 356 14.01 10.51 -14.57
CA ASP A 356 14.13 11.84 -15.20
C ASP A 356 12.98 12.08 -16.19
N ASP A 357 12.53 11.05 -16.93
CA ASP A 357 11.36 11.13 -17.79
C ASP A 357 10.09 11.32 -16.95
N ILE A 358 9.87 10.50 -15.91
CA ILE A 358 8.63 10.52 -15.13
C ILE A 358 8.54 11.78 -14.25
N PHE A 359 9.52 12.05 -13.40
CA PHE A 359 9.46 13.14 -12.41
C PHE A 359 9.99 14.48 -12.93
N GLY A 360 10.89 14.45 -13.93
CA GLY A 360 11.48 15.66 -14.50
C GLY A 360 10.71 16.20 -15.70
N ARG A 361 10.30 15.32 -16.61
CA ARG A 361 9.63 15.68 -17.86
C ARG A 361 8.14 15.41 -17.87
N ASP A 362 7.64 14.68 -16.86
CA ASP A 362 6.24 14.22 -16.79
C ASP A 362 5.85 13.38 -18.03
N GLN A 363 6.75 12.51 -18.51
CA GLN A 363 6.60 11.67 -19.70
C GLN A 363 6.68 10.18 -19.36
N PHE A 364 6.12 9.34 -20.22
CA PHE A 364 6.33 7.89 -20.13
C PHE A 364 7.79 7.54 -20.39
N PRO A 365 8.36 6.57 -19.64
CA PRO A 365 9.78 6.26 -19.73
C PRO A 365 10.14 5.69 -21.10
N ARG A 366 11.21 6.21 -21.67
CA ARG A 366 11.79 5.72 -22.93
C ARG A 366 12.65 4.48 -22.73
N GLN A 367 13.10 4.25 -21.51
CA GLN A 367 13.90 3.08 -21.09
C GLN A 367 13.34 2.59 -19.75
N PRO A 368 12.21 1.84 -19.76
CA PRO A 368 11.55 1.42 -18.54
C PRO A 368 12.29 0.27 -17.85
N THR A 369 12.24 0.22 -16.53
CA THR A 369 12.42 -1.01 -15.78
C THR A 369 11.11 -1.79 -15.84
N VAL A 370 11.18 -3.07 -16.21
CA VAL A 370 10.00 -3.91 -16.40
C VAL A 370 9.90 -4.96 -15.29
N TYR A 371 8.77 -4.99 -14.62
CA TYR A 371 8.43 -6.05 -13.67
C TYR A 371 7.44 -7.02 -14.32
N VAL A 372 7.70 -8.33 -14.18
CA VAL A 372 6.79 -9.39 -14.65
C VAL A 372 6.46 -10.31 -13.48
N CYS A 373 5.18 -10.41 -13.14
CA CYS A 373 4.67 -11.46 -12.27
C CYS A 373 4.07 -12.59 -13.10
N ALA A 374 4.71 -13.74 -13.09
CA ALA A 374 4.21 -14.97 -13.69
C ALA A 374 3.41 -15.74 -12.63
N GLN A 375 2.09 -15.55 -12.63
CA GLN A 375 1.24 -15.93 -11.51
C GLN A 375 1.06 -17.43 -11.34
N ASP A 376 1.38 -18.20 -12.38
CA ASP A 376 1.29 -19.66 -12.40
C ASP A 376 2.63 -20.34 -12.09
N ARG A 377 3.71 -19.57 -11.87
CA ARG A 377 5.06 -20.08 -11.61
C ARG A 377 5.38 -20.14 -10.12
N GLY A 378 6.06 -21.23 -9.71
CA GLY A 378 6.75 -21.37 -8.44
C GLY A 378 8.25 -21.11 -8.58
N ASP A 379 9.02 -21.41 -7.52
CA ASP A 379 10.47 -21.17 -7.45
C ASP A 379 11.28 -21.99 -8.45
N ASP A 380 10.80 -23.20 -8.77
CA ASP A 380 11.39 -24.13 -9.73
C ASP A 380 11.09 -23.77 -11.20
N GLY A 381 10.31 -22.72 -11.44
CA GLY A 381 9.85 -22.32 -12.75
C GLY A 381 8.76 -23.22 -13.32
N LEU A 382 8.24 -24.17 -12.53
CA LEU A 382 7.14 -25.03 -12.90
C LEU A 382 5.78 -24.35 -12.59
N HIS A 383 4.75 -24.77 -13.34
CA HIS A 383 3.40 -24.27 -13.11
C HIS A 383 2.84 -24.78 -11.79
N THR A 384 2.57 -23.88 -10.84
CA THR A 384 2.04 -24.23 -9.51
C THR A 384 0.53 -24.42 -9.47
N GLN A 385 -0.20 -23.91 -10.48
CA GLN A 385 -1.66 -24.09 -10.59
C GLN A 385 -2.05 -24.43 -12.03
N ARG A 386 -2.45 -25.66 -12.27
CA ARG A 386 -3.17 -26.06 -13.49
C ARG A 386 -4.60 -25.58 -13.39
N GLN A 387 -4.88 -24.33 -13.72
CA GLN A 387 -6.20 -24.00 -14.23
C GLN A 387 -6.17 -24.40 -15.72
N THR A 388 -7.17 -25.18 -16.14
CA THR A 388 -7.27 -25.81 -17.46
C THR A 388 -6.74 -24.91 -18.57
N PRO A 389 -5.64 -25.31 -19.23
CA PRO A 389 -5.13 -24.53 -20.35
C PRO A 389 -6.12 -24.61 -21.51
N GLU A 390 -6.59 -23.48 -21.98
CA GLU A 390 -7.03 -23.43 -23.37
C GLU A 390 -5.82 -23.87 -24.20
N ARG A 391 -5.95 -25.00 -24.89
CA ARG A 391 -4.92 -25.52 -25.79
C ARG A 391 -4.73 -24.51 -26.93
N SER A 392 -3.84 -23.54 -26.74
CA SER A 392 -3.21 -22.92 -27.89
C SER A 392 -2.36 -24.01 -28.53
N GLY A 393 -2.47 -24.24 -29.82
CA GLY A 393 -1.78 -25.33 -30.56
C GLY A 393 -0.25 -25.19 -30.64
N ARG A 394 0.39 -24.70 -29.58
CA ARG A 394 1.83 -24.56 -29.36
C ARG A 394 2.21 -25.36 -28.12
N ASP A 395 3.44 -25.90 -28.10
CA ASP A 395 3.96 -26.80 -27.05
C ASP A 395 3.98 -26.23 -25.62
N HIS A 396 3.70 -24.92 -25.42
CA HIS A 396 3.68 -24.28 -24.13
C HIS A 396 2.28 -23.78 -23.77
N PRO A 397 1.77 -24.09 -22.53
CA PRO A 397 0.50 -23.58 -22.07
C PRO A 397 0.56 -22.05 -21.86
N ALA A 398 -0.58 -21.38 -22.07
CA ALA A 398 -0.70 -19.97 -21.75
C ALA A 398 -0.60 -19.73 -20.24
N GLU A 399 0.13 -18.69 -19.85
CA GLU A 399 0.40 -18.27 -18.47
C GLU A 399 -0.28 -16.94 -18.16
N ARG A 400 -0.70 -16.77 -16.91
CA ARG A 400 -1.21 -15.49 -16.39
C ARG A 400 -0.06 -14.59 -16.01
N LEU A 401 0.12 -13.51 -16.76
CA LEU A 401 1.20 -12.55 -16.56
C LEU A 401 0.64 -11.17 -16.18
N LEU A 402 1.27 -10.52 -15.22
CA LEU A 402 1.18 -9.08 -15.04
C LEU A 402 2.52 -8.46 -15.40
N VAL A 403 2.56 -7.69 -16.49
CA VAL A 403 3.70 -6.86 -16.89
C VAL A 403 3.45 -5.44 -16.41
N LEU A 404 4.43 -4.82 -15.76
CA LEU A 404 4.30 -3.49 -15.17
C LEU A 404 5.53 -2.65 -15.46
N VAL A 405 5.30 -1.39 -15.84
CA VAL A 405 6.29 -0.32 -15.87
C VAL A 405 5.79 0.89 -15.10
N ASN A 406 6.71 1.66 -14.52
CA ASN A 406 6.37 2.92 -13.88
C ASN A 406 5.90 3.95 -14.91
N ALA A 407 5.01 4.85 -14.51
CA ALA A 407 4.45 5.90 -15.36
C ALA A 407 4.24 7.20 -14.60
N PRO A 408 4.15 8.36 -15.29
CA PRO A 408 3.77 9.62 -14.67
C PRO A 408 2.31 9.59 -14.19
N ALA A 409 2.01 10.33 -13.12
CA ALA A 409 0.66 10.45 -12.57
C ALA A 409 -0.12 11.57 -13.29
N CYS A 410 -0.47 11.33 -14.56
CA CYS A 410 -1.05 12.30 -15.49
C CYS A 410 -2.52 11.99 -15.89
N GLY A 411 -3.17 11.03 -15.22
CA GLY A 411 -4.51 10.53 -15.60
C GLY A 411 -5.66 11.54 -15.43
N ASP A 412 -5.43 12.69 -14.80
CA ASP A 412 -6.41 13.76 -14.61
C ASP A 412 -6.20 14.97 -15.55
N GLU A 413 -5.31 14.88 -16.55
CA GLU A 413 -5.11 15.94 -17.53
C GLU A 413 -6.37 16.14 -18.40
N SER A 414 -7.10 15.06 -18.64
CA SER A 414 -8.33 15.02 -19.43
C SER A 414 -9.03 13.67 -19.16
N THR A 415 -10.26 13.51 -19.63
CA THR A 415 -11.01 12.24 -19.50
C THR A 415 -10.40 11.10 -20.33
N THR A 416 -9.72 11.43 -21.43
CA THR A 416 -9.02 10.48 -22.32
C THR A 416 -7.61 11.00 -22.62
N PRO A 417 -6.63 10.11 -22.90
CA PRO A 417 -5.30 10.54 -23.29
C PRO A 417 -5.30 11.42 -24.54
N SER A 418 -4.46 12.47 -24.57
CA SER A 418 -4.20 13.23 -25.79
C SER A 418 -3.47 12.35 -26.82
N PRO A 419 -3.50 12.70 -28.13
CA PRO A 419 -2.74 11.95 -29.16
C PRO A 419 -1.25 11.82 -28.81
N THR A 420 -0.63 12.86 -28.25
CA THR A 420 0.76 12.82 -27.78
C THR A 420 0.95 11.81 -26.67
N ARG A 421 0.07 11.79 -25.68
CA ARG A 421 0.13 10.81 -24.58
C ARG A 421 -0.09 9.38 -25.07
N GLU A 422 -1.00 9.18 -26.01
CA GLU A 422 -1.21 7.86 -26.60
C GLU A 422 0.05 7.38 -27.36
N GLN A 423 0.72 8.26 -28.10
CA GLN A 423 1.97 7.96 -28.79
C GLN A 423 3.10 7.64 -27.79
N GLU A 424 3.23 8.39 -26.68
CA GLU A 424 4.17 8.09 -25.61
C GLU A 424 3.91 6.70 -25.01
N MET A 425 2.64 6.36 -24.73
CA MET A 425 2.26 5.05 -24.20
C MET A 425 2.55 3.91 -25.17
N GLN A 426 2.30 4.10 -26.46
CA GLN A 426 2.63 3.11 -27.50
C GLN A 426 4.13 2.89 -27.62
N SER A 427 4.91 3.98 -27.59
CA SER A 427 6.37 3.90 -27.57
C SER A 427 6.89 3.17 -26.34
N CYS A 428 6.38 3.50 -25.16
CA CYS A 428 6.73 2.84 -23.90
C CYS A 428 6.36 1.34 -23.94
N GLN A 429 5.20 0.97 -24.48
CA GLN A 429 4.82 -0.43 -24.68
C GLN A 429 5.80 -1.16 -25.59
N ALA A 430 6.16 -0.58 -26.74
CA ALA A 430 7.12 -1.17 -27.65
C ALA A 430 8.48 -1.42 -26.96
N LYS A 431 8.98 -0.41 -26.22
CA LYS A 431 10.23 -0.50 -25.45
C LYS A 431 10.17 -1.52 -24.30
N THR A 432 9.01 -1.69 -23.69
CA THR A 432 8.78 -2.69 -22.64
C THR A 432 9.01 -4.11 -23.18
N PHE A 433 8.36 -4.46 -24.27
CA PHE A 433 8.47 -5.80 -24.84
C PHE A 433 9.81 -6.03 -25.58
N GLU A 434 10.40 -4.97 -26.17
CA GLU A 434 11.76 -5.00 -26.68
C GLU A 434 12.79 -5.31 -25.58
N LEU A 435 12.66 -4.71 -24.40
CA LEU A 435 13.55 -5.01 -23.26
C LEU A 435 13.39 -6.47 -22.82
N LEU A 436 12.17 -6.98 -22.68
CA LEU A 436 11.94 -8.37 -22.32
C LEU A 436 12.63 -9.31 -23.31
N GLN A 437 12.45 -9.08 -24.62
CA GLN A 437 13.08 -9.87 -25.68
C GLN A 437 14.61 -9.77 -25.64
N SER A 438 15.17 -8.59 -25.42
CA SER A 438 16.63 -8.40 -25.32
C SER A 438 17.25 -9.09 -24.11
N CYS A 439 16.45 -9.37 -23.07
CA CYS A 439 16.82 -10.18 -21.92
C CYS A 439 16.53 -11.68 -22.12
N GLY A 440 15.99 -12.06 -23.28
CA GLY A 440 15.70 -13.46 -23.64
C GLY A 440 14.30 -13.93 -23.29
N LEU A 441 13.38 -13.06 -22.85
CA LEU A 441 11.98 -13.41 -22.59
C LEU A 441 11.11 -13.07 -23.80
N GLU A 442 10.56 -14.08 -24.44
CA GLU A 442 9.51 -13.92 -25.45
C GLU A 442 8.13 -14.13 -24.83
N VAL A 443 7.25 -13.15 -24.99
CA VAL A 443 5.84 -13.23 -24.61
C VAL A 443 5.01 -13.29 -25.89
N HIS A 444 4.41 -14.43 -26.17
CA HIS A 444 3.63 -14.68 -27.38
C HIS A 444 2.22 -14.10 -27.25
N ARG A 445 2.12 -12.76 -27.30
CA ARG A 445 0.88 -12.01 -27.13
C ARG A 445 -0.11 -12.28 -28.26
N GLN A 446 -1.39 -12.31 -27.92
CA GLN A 446 -2.48 -12.48 -28.87
C GLN A 446 -3.54 -11.39 -28.64
N GLU A 447 -4.13 -10.91 -29.70
CA GLU A 447 -5.22 -9.94 -29.63
C GLU A 447 -6.41 -10.52 -28.84
N GLY A 448 -7.01 -9.70 -27.97
CA GLY A 448 -8.09 -10.13 -27.09
C GLY A 448 -7.65 -10.83 -25.80
N LEU A 449 -6.42 -11.33 -25.72
CA LEU A 449 -5.85 -12.01 -24.55
C LEU A 449 -4.94 -11.08 -23.71
N GLU A 450 -5.19 -9.77 -23.76
CA GLU A 450 -4.54 -8.79 -22.91
C GLU A 450 -5.48 -7.66 -22.50
N ARG A 451 -5.20 -7.07 -21.34
CA ARG A 451 -5.86 -5.85 -20.83
C ARG A 451 -4.82 -4.85 -20.36
N ARG A 452 -4.79 -3.67 -20.98
CA ARG A 452 -3.92 -2.56 -20.60
C ARG A 452 -4.61 -1.71 -19.53
N THR A 453 -3.89 -1.36 -18.46
CA THR A 453 -4.32 -0.37 -17.46
C THR A 453 -3.35 0.80 -17.48
N THR A 454 -3.86 2.01 -17.62
CA THR A 454 -3.10 3.26 -17.78
C THR A 454 -3.34 4.20 -16.59
N PRO A 455 -2.59 5.30 -16.44
CA PRO A 455 -2.88 6.31 -15.43
C PRO A 455 -4.31 6.86 -15.48
N TRP A 456 -4.93 6.96 -16.66
CA TRP A 456 -6.34 7.36 -16.80
C TRP A 456 -7.31 6.34 -16.21
N VAL A 457 -7.04 5.05 -16.42
CA VAL A 457 -7.86 3.99 -15.82
C VAL A 457 -7.69 3.97 -14.29
N PHE A 458 -6.49 4.25 -13.80
CA PHE A 458 -6.27 4.38 -12.36
C PHE A 458 -6.97 5.61 -11.79
N GLU A 459 -6.94 6.77 -12.48
CA GLU A 459 -7.66 7.97 -12.06
C GLU A 459 -9.17 7.75 -12.02
N ALA A 460 -9.74 7.15 -13.06
CA ALA A 460 -11.17 6.84 -13.10
C ALA A 460 -11.63 5.93 -11.94
N ARG A 461 -10.76 5.00 -11.51
CA ARG A 461 -11.06 4.09 -10.39
C ARG A 461 -10.74 4.68 -9.02
N TYR A 462 -9.72 5.52 -8.93
CA TYR A 462 -9.21 6.12 -7.69
C TYR A 462 -9.05 7.63 -7.90
N PRO A 463 -10.18 8.37 -7.96
CA PRO A 463 -10.20 9.75 -8.42
C PRO A 463 -9.40 10.70 -7.53
N ALA A 464 -9.03 11.84 -8.12
CA ALA A 464 -8.20 12.90 -7.53
C ALA A 464 -6.75 12.47 -7.24
N THR A 465 -6.25 11.42 -7.89
CA THR A 465 -4.89 10.94 -7.74
C THR A 465 -3.98 11.27 -8.91
N GLY A 466 -4.55 11.58 -10.10
CA GLY A 466 -3.86 11.61 -11.38
C GLY A 466 -3.38 10.22 -11.81
N GLY A 467 -3.95 9.16 -11.23
CA GLY A 467 -3.51 7.77 -11.40
C GLY A 467 -2.33 7.38 -10.50
N SER A 468 -1.90 8.24 -9.58
CA SER A 468 -0.86 7.94 -8.58
C SER A 468 -1.27 6.76 -7.69
N LEU A 469 -0.37 5.77 -7.54
CA LEU A 469 -0.69 4.51 -6.84
C LEU A 469 -0.39 4.55 -5.34
N TYR A 470 0.52 5.43 -4.90
CA TYR A 470 1.09 5.42 -3.55
C TYR A 470 0.83 6.72 -2.79
N GLY A 471 -0.06 7.57 -3.28
CA GLY A 471 -0.34 8.88 -2.72
C GLY A 471 0.78 9.88 -3.02
N SER A 472 1.42 10.46 -2.01
CA SER A 472 2.59 11.33 -2.20
C SER A 472 3.86 10.52 -2.43
N ALA A 473 4.74 11.01 -3.32
CA ALA A 473 6.07 10.47 -3.49
C ALA A 473 6.89 10.60 -2.18
N THR A 474 7.66 9.58 -1.86
CA THR A 474 8.55 9.59 -0.68
C THR A 474 9.88 10.24 -1.05
N HIS A 475 9.84 11.56 -1.38
CA HIS A 475 11.00 12.35 -1.75
C HIS A 475 11.46 13.23 -0.59
N GLY A 476 12.79 13.20 -0.30
CA GLY A 476 13.40 13.92 0.82
C GLY A 476 13.28 13.19 2.16
N TRP A 477 14.20 13.48 3.07
CA TRP A 477 14.36 12.78 4.35
C TRP A 477 13.17 12.89 5.31
N LEU A 478 12.40 13.99 5.24
CA LEU A 478 11.19 14.20 6.04
C LEU A 478 9.91 13.65 5.39
N SER A 479 9.97 13.13 4.18
CA SER A 479 8.77 12.74 3.43
C SER A 479 7.91 11.70 4.15
N SER A 480 8.55 10.77 4.84
CA SER A 480 7.86 9.75 5.64
C SER A 480 7.06 10.35 6.80
N PHE A 481 7.55 11.43 7.42
CA PHE A 481 6.86 12.13 8.52
C PHE A 481 5.79 13.13 8.04
N ARG A 482 5.81 13.49 6.76
CA ARG A 482 4.82 14.41 6.15
C ARG A 482 3.58 13.70 5.65
N ARG A 483 3.54 12.35 5.68
CA ARG A 483 2.29 11.63 5.42
C ARG A 483 1.29 11.95 6.52
N GLY A 484 0.05 12.31 6.11
CA GLY A 484 -1.01 12.61 7.05
C GLY A 484 -1.29 11.43 7.98
N SER A 485 -1.66 11.71 9.21
CA SER A 485 -2.18 10.71 10.16
C SER A 485 -3.64 10.36 9.82
N SER A 486 -4.21 9.45 10.59
CA SER A 486 -5.64 9.11 10.48
C SER A 486 -6.59 10.26 10.83
N GLN A 487 -6.13 11.31 11.53
CA GLN A 487 -6.98 12.45 11.89
C GLN A 487 -7.06 13.49 10.78
N THR A 488 -8.24 14.10 10.63
CA THR A 488 -8.47 15.29 9.78
C THR A 488 -8.76 16.52 10.64
N ALA A 489 -8.85 17.69 10.00
CA ALA A 489 -9.26 18.91 10.68
C ALA A 489 -10.77 18.93 11.03
N ILE A 490 -11.57 18.01 10.51
CA ILE A 490 -13.01 17.90 10.78
C ILE A 490 -13.24 16.80 11.84
N PRO A 491 -13.71 17.12 13.04
CA PRO A 491 -14.05 16.13 14.05
C PRO A 491 -15.03 15.07 13.52
N GLY A 492 -14.78 13.80 13.85
CA GLY A 492 -15.59 12.69 13.37
C GLY A 492 -15.27 12.20 11.94
N LEU A 493 -14.36 12.89 11.21
CA LEU A 493 -13.84 12.43 9.91
C LEU A 493 -12.40 11.94 10.07
N PHE A 494 -12.15 10.70 9.63
CA PHE A 494 -10.86 10.03 9.73
C PHE A 494 -10.41 9.48 8.39
N LEU A 495 -9.12 9.15 8.28
CA LEU A 495 -8.48 8.59 7.10
C LEU A 495 -7.89 7.22 7.39
N ALA A 496 -7.95 6.33 6.41
CA ALA A 496 -7.24 5.06 6.39
C ALA A 496 -6.66 4.78 5.00
N GLY A 497 -5.69 3.88 4.92
CA GLY A 497 -5.17 3.37 3.65
C GLY A 497 -3.78 3.87 3.27
N GLY A 498 -3.33 3.51 2.07
CA GLY A 498 -1.93 3.70 1.64
C GLY A 498 -1.53 5.15 1.32
N SER A 499 -2.47 6.10 1.25
CA SER A 499 -2.16 7.51 1.04
C SER A 499 -1.76 8.25 2.32
N VAL A 500 -2.02 7.66 3.48
CA VAL A 500 -1.71 8.18 4.82
C VAL A 500 -0.70 7.27 5.53
N HIS A 501 -0.32 7.64 6.74
CA HIS A 501 0.63 6.86 7.56
C HIS A 501 0.08 5.44 7.88
N PRO A 502 0.91 4.40 7.90
CA PRO A 502 2.37 4.37 7.70
C PRO A 502 2.84 4.46 6.23
N GLY A 503 1.95 4.33 5.27
CA GLY A 503 2.28 4.53 3.86
C GLY A 503 1.72 3.46 2.92
N PRO A 504 2.28 3.36 1.71
CA PRO A 504 1.81 2.44 0.68
C PRO A 504 2.26 0.99 0.92
N GLY A 505 1.55 0.07 0.30
CA GLY A 505 1.73 -1.38 0.43
C GLY A 505 0.55 -2.01 1.15
N VAL A 506 0.23 -3.25 0.79
CA VAL A 506 -0.95 -3.97 1.33
C VAL A 506 -0.87 -4.09 2.86
N PRO A 507 0.26 -4.53 3.47
CA PRO A 507 0.38 -4.59 4.92
C PRO A 507 0.36 -3.20 5.57
N MET A 508 0.95 -2.19 4.94
CA MET A 508 0.94 -0.82 5.46
C MET A 508 -0.47 -0.21 5.45
N ALA A 509 -1.26 -0.45 4.38
CA ALA A 509 -2.65 -0.03 4.33
C ALA A 509 -3.50 -0.74 5.42
N THR A 510 -3.24 -2.01 5.67
CA THR A 510 -3.87 -2.77 6.76
C THR A 510 -3.54 -2.17 8.12
N MET A 511 -2.26 -1.87 8.37
CA MET A 511 -1.82 -1.17 9.60
C MET A 511 -2.48 0.21 9.73
N SER A 512 -2.55 0.98 8.63
CA SER A 512 -3.24 2.28 8.63
C SER A 512 -4.71 2.15 9.06
N GLY A 513 -5.41 1.11 8.61
CA GLY A 513 -6.78 0.83 9.06
C GLY A 513 -6.89 0.54 10.56
N ARG A 514 -5.97 -0.25 11.11
CA ARG A 514 -5.91 -0.54 12.56
C ARG A 514 -5.62 0.70 13.39
N LEU A 515 -4.69 1.54 12.93
CA LEU A 515 -4.36 2.83 13.57
C LEU A 515 -5.55 3.81 13.49
N ALA A 516 -6.25 3.84 12.36
CA ALA A 516 -7.47 4.65 12.21
C ALA A 516 -8.56 4.19 13.20
N ALA A 517 -8.76 2.89 13.36
CA ALA A 517 -9.71 2.38 14.35
C ALA A 517 -9.34 2.78 15.78
N ALA A 518 -8.06 2.73 16.16
CA ALA A 518 -7.61 3.19 17.48
C ALA A 518 -7.88 4.69 17.67
N THR A 519 -7.61 5.51 16.64
CA THR A 519 -7.87 6.95 16.65
C THR A 519 -9.37 7.26 16.77
N VAL A 520 -10.24 6.53 16.07
CA VAL A 520 -11.71 6.64 16.18
C VAL A 520 -12.16 6.34 17.62
N MET A 521 -11.68 5.25 18.21
CA MET A 521 -12.03 4.89 19.60
C MET A 521 -11.62 5.96 20.59
N ALA A 522 -10.40 6.48 20.50
CA ALA A 522 -9.91 7.56 21.35
C ALA A 522 -10.77 8.85 21.21
N HIS A 523 -11.22 9.15 19.99
CA HIS A 523 -12.13 10.27 19.74
C HIS A 523 -13.49 10.06 20.42
N LEU A 524 -14.11 8.89 20.29
CA LEU A 524 -15.39 8.58 20.91
C LEU A 524 -15.29 8.60 22.45
N ASP A 525 -14.19 8.08 23.02
CA ASP A 525 -13.92 8.16 24.47
C ASP A 525 -13.86 9.61 24.96
N SER A 526 -13.15 10.48 24.26
CA SER A 526 -13.01 11.88 24.64
C SER A 526 -14.34 12.63 24.59
N THR A 527 -15.17 12.36 23.57
CA THR A 527 -16.47 13.02 23.40
C THR A 527 -17.50 12.53 24.41
N SER A 528 -17.47 11.26 24.80
CA SER A 528 -18.37 10.71 25.82
C SER A 528 -18.05 11.24 27.24
N ARG A 529 -16.77 11.48 27.55
CA ARG A 529 -16.35 12.09 28.82
C ARG A 529 -16.75 13.57 28.92
N SER A 530 -16.59 14.34 27.83
CA SER A 530 -16.99 15.73 27.77
C SER A 530 -18.50 15.94 27.92
N GLY A 531 -19.32 14.99 27.47
CA GLY A 531 -20.78 15.01 27.67
C GLY A 531 -21.24 14.65 29.06
N ARG A 532 -20.36 14.13 29.93
CA ARG A 532 -20.68 13.74 31.31
C ARG A 532 -20.32 14.79 32.39
N VAL A 533 -19.71 15.90 32.03
CA VAL A 533 -19.49 17.02 32.97
C VAL A 533 -20.79 17.81 33.08
N VAL A 534 -21.77 17.27 33.80
CA VAL A 534 -22.86 18.04 34.35
C VAL A 534 -22.24 18.78 35.55
N ILE A 535 -22.07 20.10 35.43
CA ILE A 535 -21.73 20.96 36.59
C ILE A 535 -22.93 20.94 37.51
N SER A 536 -22.94 20.00 38.45
CA SER A 536 -23.80 20.07 39.65
C SER A 536 -23.06 20.88 40.69
N GLY A 537 -23.42 22.14 40.82
CA GLY A 537 -22.79 23.01 41.81
C GLY A 537 -23.11 24.50 41.58
N GLY A 538 -24.37 24.87 41.69
CA GLY A 538 -24.74 26.26 41.92
C GLY A 538 -24.27 26.68 43.31
N ILE A 539 -23.17 27.44 43.43
CA ILE A 539 -22.80 28.12 44.66
C ILE A 539 -23.70 29.34 44.77
N SER A 540 -24.72 29.26 45.65
CA SER A 540 -25.51 30.38 46.11
C SER A 540 -24.64 31.20 47.07
N THR A 541 -24.10 32.33 46.63
CA THR A 541 -23.50 33.33 47.50
C THR A 541 -24.62 34.14 48.14
N ARG A 542 -24.89 33.95 49.47
CA ARG A 542 -25.68 34.85 50.28
C ARG A 542 -24.90 36.17 50.41
N SER A 543 -25.47 37.26 49.87
CA SER A 543 -25.04 38.63 50.17
C SER A 543 -25.30 38.93 51.60
N ALA A 544 -24.24 39.20 52.37
CA ALA A 544 -24.36 39.80 53.68
C ALA A 544 -24.63 41.30 53.51
N MET A 545 -25.83 41.77 53.85
CA MET A 545 -26.11 43.16 54.02
C MET A 545 -25.41 43.66 55.32
N THR A 546 -24.46 44.56 55.18
CA THR A 546 -23.91 45.33 56.27
C THR A 546 -24.84 46.51 56.54
N ALA A 547 -25.48 46.47 57.70
CA ALA A 547 -26.22 47.63 58.23
C ALA A 547 -25.24 48.70 58.72
N VAL A 548 -25.41 49.93 58.23
CA VAL A 548 -24.80 51.15 58.80
C VAL A 548 -25.88 51.85 59.57
N THR A 549 -25.61 52.10 60.83
CA THR A 549 -26.37 53.08 61.68
C THR A 549 -25.45 53.62 62.76
N PRO A 550 -25.70 54.80 63.29
CA PRO A 550 -25.70 56.16 62.74
C PRO A 550 -24.44 56.94 63.08
#